data_f5f54ef4455296ef1d50895cb8241667
#
_entry.id   f5f54ef4455296ef1d50895cb8241667
#
_cell.length_a   1.000
_cell.length_b   1.000
_cell.length_c   1.000
_cell.angle_alpha   90.00
_cell.angle_beta   90.00
_cell.angle_gamma   90.00
#
_symmetry.space_group_name_H-M   'P 1'
#
loop_
_entity.id
_entity.type
_entity.pdbx_description
1 polymer ?
#
loop_
_entity_poly.entity_id
_entity_poly.type
_entity_poly.pdbx_seq_one_letter_code
_entity_poly.pdbx_strand_id
1 'polypeptide(L)'
;TPVSAYLHSATMVKAGLYLITRITPIFAISEGWVWTITLVGLITLFWASLNATKQHDLKGILAFSTVSQLGMIMSMLGIGAVSYHYQGANSQLYVAGFVAAIFHLINHATFKGALFMITGGIDHSTGTRDVKKLGGLLTIMPISFTLTVITTLSMAGVPPFNGFLSKEKFLEAMINVTHLNLMSLNTLGILLPIIAIIGSIFTFVYSIKFILHIFFGSYKPEALPKQA
;
A
#
# COMPACT_ATOMS: atom_id res chain seq x y z
N THR A 1 -20.14 -6.69 2.73
CA THR A 1 -18.71 -6.88 2.41
C THR A 1 -18.37 -6.47 0.96
N PRO A 2 -19.12 -6.85 -0.12
CA PRO A 2 -18.77 -6.44 -1.48
C PRO A 2 -18.69 -4.93 -1.67
N VAL A 3 -19.63 -4.17 -1.11
CA VAL A 3 -19.64 -2.70 -1.15
C VAL A 3 -18.40 -2.11 -0.46
N SER A 4 -18.03 -2.62 0.72
CA SER A 4 -16.80 -2.18 1.41
C SER A 4 -15.55 -2.49 0.59
N ALA A 5 -15.49 -3.68 -0.05
CA ALA A 5 -14.38 -4.05 -0.92
C ALA A 5 -14.24 -3.05 -2.08
N TYR A 6 -15.34 -2.72 -2.74
CA TYR A 6 -15.35 -1.77 -3.85
C TYR A 6 -14.94 -0.36 -3.42
N LEU A 7 -15.53 0.16 -2.33
CA LEU A 7 -15.23 1.52 -1.85
C LEU A 7 -13.78 1.68 -1.38
N HIS A 8 -13.24 0.70 -0.64
CA HIS A 8 -11.89 0.78 -0.07
C HIS A 8 -10.78 0.30 -1.01
N SER A 9 -11.10 -0.36 -2.12
CA SER A 9 -10.09 -0.79 -3.08
C SER A 9 -10.03 0.08 -4.33
N ALA A 10 -11.17 0.42 -4.92
CA ALA A 10 -11.21 0.95 -6.28
C ALA A 10 -11.65 2.42 -6.41
N THR A 11 -12.54 2.91 -5.55
CA THR A 11 -13.26 4.17 -5.82
C THR A 11 -12.97 5.28 -4.82
N MET A 12 -13.65 5.29 -3.67
CA MET A 12 -13.69 6.41 -2.74
C MET A 12 -12.28 6.84 -2.29
N VAL A 13 -11.46 5.88 -1.89
CA VAL A 13 -10.10 6.16 -1.37
C VAL A 13 -9.14 6.70 -2.43
N LYS A 14 -9.48 6.60 -3.71
CA LYS A 14 -8.65 7.08 -4.82
C LYS A 14 -9.09 8.42 -5.40
N ALA A 15 -10.29 8.88 -5.05
CA ALA A 15 -10.83 10.14 -5.55
C ALA A 15 -9.91 11.33 -5.24
N GLY A 16 -9.34 11.38 -4.02
CA GLY A 16 -8.38 12.41 -3.62
C GLY A 16 -7.08 12.35 -4.42
N LEU A 17 -6.54 11.15 -4.66
CA LEU A 17 -5.34 10.97 -5.49
C LEU A 17 -5.59 11.37 -6.94
N TYR A 18 -6.76 11.03 -7.47
CA TYR A 18 -7.17 11.46 -8.81
C TYR A 18 -7.24 12.99 -8.91
N LEU A 19 -7.85 13.64 -7.92
CA LEU A 19 -7.90 15.10 -7.87
C LEU A 19 -6.49 15.70 -7.84
N ILE A 20 -5.60 15.21 -6.97
CA ILE A 20 -4.20 15.66 -6.90
C ILE A 20 -3.53 15.51 -8.26
N THR A 21 -3.70 14.37 -8.94
CA THR A 21 -3.13 14.14 -10.27
C THR A 21 -3.63 15.16 -11.28
N ARG A 22 -4.92 15.53 -11.24
CA ARG A 22 -5.53 16.49 -12.16
C ARG A 22 -5.08 17.93 -11.94
N ILE A 23 -4.85 18.32 -10.69
CA ILE A 23 -4.43 19.70 -10.36
C ILE A 23 -2.90 19.87 -10.37
N THR A 24 -2.13 18.79 -10.29
CA THR A 24 -0.66 18.82 -10.28
C THR A 24 -0.07 19.61 -11.45
N PRO A 25 -0.52 19.50 -12.72
CA PRO A 25 0.04 20.29 -13.80
C PRO A 25 -0.01 21.81 -13.57
N ILE A 26 -1.00 22.28 -12.81
CA ILE A 26 -1.19 23.71 -12.50
C ILE A 26 -0.28 24.15 -11.36
N PHE A 27 -0.18 23.34 -10.30
CA PHE A 27 0.52 23.68 -9.06
C PHE A 27 1.97 23.20 -9.01
N ALA A 28 2.37 22.27 -9.88
CA ALA A 28 3.72 21.70 -9.91
C ALA A 28 4.81 22.73 -10.28
N ILE A 29 4.45 23.91 -10.79
CA ILE A 29 5.35 25.04 -10.98
C ILE A 29 5.96 25.49 -9.63
N SER A 30 5.24 25.28 -8.54
CA SER A 30 5.74 25.56 -7.18
C SER A 30 6.45 24.34 -6.60
N GLU A 31 7.72 24.50 -6.24
CA GLU A 31 8.50 23.47 -5.53
C GLU A 31 7.84 23.08 -4.20
N GLY A 32 7.16 24.02 -3.53
CA GLY A 32 6.41 23.77 -2.31
C GLY A 32 5.30 22.74 -2.50
N TRP A 33 4.64 22.73 -3.65
CA TRP A 33 3.64 21.70 -3.99
C TRP A 33 4.26 20.31 -4.06
N VAL A 34 5.36 20.18 -4.81
CA VAL A 34 6.08 18.91 -5.00
C VAL A 34 6.50 18.32 -3.66
N TRP A 35 7.15 19.14 -2.82
CA TRP A 35 7.61 18.71 -1.50
C TRP A 35 6.47 18.36 -0.55
N THR A 36 5.41 19.16 -0.52
CA THR A 36 4.26 18.89 0.33
C THR A 36 3.62 17.55 -0.01
N ILE A 37 3.34 17.28 -1.29
CA ILE A 37 2.73 16.03 -1.72
C ILE A 37 3.66 14.83 -1.43
N THR A 38 4.95 14.96 -1.70
CA THR A 38 5.92 13.89 -1.45
C THR A 38 6.06 13.58 0.04
N LEU A 39 6.25 14.58 0.88
CA LEU A 39 6.46 14.42 2.32
C LEU A 39 5.21 13.91 3.03
N VAL A 40 4.04 14.49 2.75
CA VAL A 40 2.77 14.01 3.32
C VAL A 40 2.51 12.57 2.90
N GLY A 41 2.81 12.21 1.65
CA GLY A 41 2.71 10.84 1.16
C GLY A 41 3.61 9.88 1.94
N LEU A 42 4.88 10.22 2.13
CA LEU A 42 5.85 9.37 2.86
C LEU A 42 5.55 9.27 4.36
N ILE A 43 5.17 10.35 5.00
CA ILE A 43 4.75 10.35 6.41
C ILE A 43 3.52 9.44 6.59
N THR A 44 2.56 9.56 5.67
CA THR A 44 1.36 8.71 5.66
C THR A 44 1.71 7.25 5.45
N LEU A 45 2.60 6.93 4.49
CA LEU A 45 3.13 5.58 4.27
C LEU A 45 3.71 5.00 5.56
N PHE A 46 4.63 5.72 6.19
CA PHE A 46 5.33 5.27 7.39
C PHE A 46 4.36 5.07 8.56
N TRP A 47 3.59 6.09 8.90
CA TRP A 47 2.68 6.07 10.05
C TRP A 47 1.59 5.00 9.90
N ALA A 48 0.97 4.91 8.73
CA ALA A 48 -0.09 3.94 8.51
C ALA A 48 0.44 2.51 8.46
N SER A 49 1.62 2.26 7.87
CA SER A 49 2.22 0.92 7.85
C SER A 49 2.60 0.45 9.26
N LEU A 50 3.15 1.34 10.10
CA LEU A 50 3.44 1.06 11.50
C LEU A 50 2.14 0.72 12.28
N ASN A 51 1.06 1.47 12.07
CA ASN A 51 -0.21 1.18 12.75
C ASN A 51 -0.86 -0.11 12.21
N ALA A 52 -0.73 -0.44 10.93
CA ALA A 52 -1.20 -1.71 10.39
C ALA A 52 -0.57 -2.93 11.10
N THR A 53 0.72 -2.85 11.46
CA THR A 53 1.39 -3.95 12.19
C THR A 53 0.83 -4.16 13.60
N LYS A 54 0.29 -3.11 14.23
CA LYS A 54 -0.26 -3.16 15.60
C LYS A 54 -1.71 -3.64 15.65
N GLN A 55 -2.44 -3.60 14.53
CA GLN A 55 -3.86 -3.97 14.50
C GLN A 55 -4.08 -5.46 14.76
N HIS A 56 -5.22 -5.76 15.40
CA HIS A 56 -5.69 -7.11 15.67
C HIS A 56 -7.02 -7.43 14.96
N ASP A 57 -7.71 -6.43 14.44
CA ASP A 57 -8.89 -6.62 13.59
C ASP A 57 -8.48 -6.74 12.12
N LEU A 58 -8.98 -7.76 11.42
CA LEU A 58 -8.64 -8.03 10.02
C LEU A 58 -8.98 -6.83 9.11
N LYS A 59 -10.16 -6.25 9.28
CA LYS A 59 -10.56 -5.08 8.49
C LYS A 59 -9.74 -3.86 8.87
N GLY A 60 -9.34 -3.74 10.14
CA GLY A 60 -8.43 -2.71 10.63
C GLY A 60 -7.04 -2.80 10.00
N ILE A 61 -6.45 -4.00 9.90
CA ILE A 61 -5.17 -4.22 9.18
C ILE A 61 -5.31 -3.77 7.72
N LEU A 62 -6.40 -4.18 7.04
CA LEU A 62 -6.62 -3.82 5.64
C LEU A 62 -6.85 -2.31 5.47
N ALA A 63 -7.55 -1.65 6.39
CA ALA A 63 -7.80 -0.21 6.36
C ALA A 63 -6.48 0.58 6.48
N PHE A 64 -5.68 0.33 7.53
CA PHE A 64 -4.38 1.00 7.70
C PHE A 64 -3.40 0.67 6.59
N SER A 65 -3.37 -0.57 6.10
CA SER A 65 -2.56 -0.92 4.95
C SER A 65 -3.04 -0.25 3.65
N THR A 66 -4.32 0.08 3.51
CA THR A 66 -4.82 0.89 2.40
C THR A 66 -4.28 2.31 2.49
N VAL A 67 -4.38 2.96 3.66
CA VAL A 67 -3.83 4.32 3.88
C VAL A 67 -2.33 4.35 3.59
N SER A 68 -1.58 3.33 4.03
CA SER A 68 -0.15 3.19 3.75
C SER A 68 0.15 3.14 2.24
N GLN A 69 -0.57 2.32 1.48
CA GLN A 69 -0.37 2.20 0.03
C GLN A 69 -0.78 3.47 -0.74
N LEU A 70 -1.83 4.17 -0.27
CA LEU A 70 -2.23 5.46 -0.84
C LEU A 70 -1.18 6.54 -0.57
N GLY A 71 -0.56 6.54 0.62
CA GLY A 71 0.58 7.40 0.93
C GLY A 71 1.76 7.17 -0.01
N MET A 72 2.06 5.90 -0.35
CA MET A 72 3.06 5.53 -1.33
C MET A 72 2.72 6.07 -2.72
N ILE A 73 1.49 5.93 -3.19
CA ILE A 73 1.05 6.47 -4.48
C ILE A 73 1.16 8.00 -4.49
N MET A 74 0.74 8.65 -3.40
CA MET A 74 0.81 10.11 -3.27
C MET A 74 2.25 10.61 -3.37
N SER A 75 3.20 9.95 -2.71
CA SER A 75 4.62 10.33 -2.78
C SER A 75 5.20 10.13 -4.18
N MET A 76 4.81 9.08 -4.91
CA MET A 76 5.18 8.89 -6.31
C MET A 76 4.62 9.99 -7.22
N LEU A 77 3.38 10.44 -6.98
CA LEU A 77 2.80 11.57 -7.72
C LEU A 77 3.56 12.86 -7.44
N GLY A 78 3.99 13.10 -6.19
CA GLY A 78 4.82 14.25 -5.83
C GLY A 78 6.16 14.24 -6.55
N ILE A 79 6.86 13.11 -6.58
CA ILE A 79 8.12 12.97 -7.32
C ILE A 79 7.87 13.10 -8.84
N GLY A 80 6.82 12.49 -9.35
CA GLY A 80 6.45 12.65 -10.76
C GLY A 80 6.24 14.12 -11.15
N ALA A 81 5.72 14.94 -10.24
CA ALA A 81 5.52 16.38 -10.45
C ALA A 81 6.82 17.14 -10.71
N VAL A 82 7.97 16.63 -10.28
CA VAL A 82 9.29 17.19 -10.58
C VAL A 82 9.55 17.28 -12.08
N SER A 83 8.93 16.41 -12.88
CA SER A 83 9.04 16.44 -14.36
C SER A 83 8.63 17.76 -14.99
N TYR A 84 7.82 18.57 -14.32
CA TYR A 84 7.43 19.89 -14.80
C TYR A 84 8.50 20.95 -14.61
N HIS A 85 9.49 20.71 -13.74
CA HIS A 85 10.61 21.63 -13.50
C HIS A 85 11.83 21.34 -14.39
N TYR A 86 11.97 20.11 -14.89
CA TYR A 86 13.13 19.69 -15.67
C TYR A 86 12.73 19.35 -17.10
N GLN A 87 13.54 19.86 -18.05
CA GLN A 87 13.42 19.51 -19.46
C GLN A 87 14.57 18.56 -19.86
N GLY A 88 14.34 17.74 -20.90
CA GLY A 88 15.33 16.81 -21.41
C GLY A 88 15.36 15.45 -20.73
N ALA A 89 16.53 14.78 -20.69
CA ALA A 89 16.69 13.42 -20.20
C ALA A 89 16.24 13.25 -18.75
N ASN A 90 16.43 14.23 -17.91
CA ASN A 90 16.03 14.18 -16.50
C ASN A 90 14.51 14.17 -16.31
N SER A 91 13.73 14.75 -17.24
CA SER A 91 12.28 14.71 -17.16
C SER A 91 11.71 13.29 -17.26
N GLN A 92 12.37 12.41 -18.02
CA GLN A 92 11.93 11.01 -18.18
C GLN A 92 12.00 10.21 -16.88
N LEU A 93 12.99 10.48 -16.02
CA LEU A 93 13.12 9.84 -14.71
C LEU A 93 11.92 10.16 -13.82
N TYR A 94 11.40 11.39 -13.91
CA TYR A 94 10.26 11.81 -13.10
C TYR A 94 8.92 11.41 -13.69
N VAL A 95 8.79 11.36 -15.00
CA VAL A 95 7.62 10.76 -15.67
C VAL A 95 7.44 9.32 -15.24
N ALA A 96 8.53 8.59 -15.01
CA ALA A 96 8.48 7.25 -14.45
C ALA A 96 7.78 7.20 -13.08
N GLY A 97 7.88 8.26 -12.27
CA GLY A 97 7.14 8.39 -11.00
C GLY A 97 5.62 8.40 -11.20
N PHE A 98 5.10 9.15 -12.17
CA PHE A 98 3.68 9.13 -12.52
C PHE A 98 3.23 7.76 -13.03
N VAL A 99 4.02 7.15 -13.92
CA VAL A 99 3.73 5.82 -14.46
C VAL A 99 3.69 4.79 -13.34
N ALA A 100 4.67 4.82 -12.42
CA ALA A 100 4.71 3.96 -11.26
C ALA A 100 3.50 4.16 -10.33
N ALA A 101 3.07 5.41 -10.11
CA ALA A 101 1.91 5.75 -9.31
C ALA A 101 0.62 5.15 -9.89
N ILE A 102 0.39 5.34 -11.20
CA ILE A 102 -0.78 4.81 -11.90
C ILE A 102 -0.75 3.27 -11.91
N PHE A 103 0.41 2.68 -12.20
CA PHE A 103 0.58 1.23 -12.19
C PHE A 103 0.31 0.63 -10.81
N HIS A 104 0.85 1.26 -9.75
CA HIS A 104 0.58 0.81 -8.38
C HIS A 104 -0.88 1.02 -7.97
N LEU A 105 -1.54 2.07 -8.45
CA LEU A 105 -2.95 2.33 -8.22
C LEU A 105 -3.84 1.22 -8.78
N ILE A 106 -3.52 0.68 -9.97
CA ILE A 106 -4.23 -0.45 -10.58
C ILE A 106 -3.96 -1.73 -9.78
N ASN A 107 -2.68 -2.02 -9.47
CA ASN A 107 -2.29 -3.16 -8.66
C ASN A 107 -2.97 -3.15 -7.28
N HIS A 108 -3.01 -1.99 -6.64
CA HIS A 108 -3.68 -1.78 -5.35
C HIS A 108 -5.18 -2.11 -5.43
N ALA A 109 -5.87 -1.71 -6.51
CA ALA A 109 -7.28 -2.05 -6.67
C ALA A 109 -7.51 -3.56 -6.68
N THR A 110 -6.68 -4.30 -7.40
CA THR A 110 -6.82 -5.75 -7.57
C THR A 110 -6.53 -6.50 -6.28
N PHE A 111 -5.35 -6.34 -5.69
CA PHE A 111 -5.02 -7.10 -4.48
C PHE A 111 -5.84 -6.68 -3.26
N LYS A 112 -6.22 -5.39 -3.12
CA LYS A 112 -7.07 -4.94 -2.02
C LYS A 112 -8.52 -5.41 -2.17
N GLY A 113 -9.08 -5.34 -3.38
CA GLY A 113 -10.39 -5.87 -3.66
C GLY A 113 -10.51 -7.33 -3.25
N ALA A 114 -9.54 -8.16 -3.69
CA ALA A 114 -9.48 -9.56 -3.34
C ALA A 114 -9.34 -9.78 -1.81
N LEU A 115 -8.43 -9.06 -1.12
CA LEU A 115 -8.23 -9.19 0.32
C LEU A 115 -9.47 -8.81 1.13
N PHE A 116 -10.19 -7.75 0.75
CA PHE A 116 -11.45 -7.39 1.42
C PHE A 116 -12.54 -8.44 1.20
N MET A 117 -12.64 -9.03 0.00
CA MET A 117 -13.59 -10.10 -0.29
C MET A 117 -13.27 -11.36 0.53
N ILE A 118 -12.00 -11.76 0.58
CA ILE A 118 -11.54 -12.92 1.38
C ILE A 118 -11.81 -12.67 2.87
N THR A 119 -11.46 -11.49 3.38
CA THR A 119 -11.72 -11.12 4.78
C THR A 119 -13.22 -11.16 5.09
N GLY A 120 -14.05 -10.75 4.15
CA GLY A 120 -15.49 -10.87 4.29
C GLY A 120 -15.98 -12.31 4.34
N GLY A 121 -15.39 -13.20 3.53
CA GLY A 121 -15.68 -14.63 3.58
C GLY A 121 -15.26 -15.25 4.92
N ILE A 122 -14.05 -14.91 5.41
CA ILE A 122 -13.58 -15.38 6.72
C ILE A 122 -14.50 -14.88 7.84
N ASP A 123 -14.83 -13.58 7.86
CA ASP A 123 -15.73 -12.97 8.83
C ASP A 123 -17.12 -13.68 8.86
N HIS A 124 -17.66 -13.97 7.68
CA HIS A 124 -18.95 -14.66 7.58
C HIS A 124 -18.89 -16.12 8.03
N SER A 125 -17.81 -16.83 7.71
CA SER A 125 -17.69 -18.26 8.03
C SER A 125 -17.27 -18.50 9.50
N THR A 126 -16.49 -17.60 10.08
CA THR A 126 -15.96 -17.76 11.46
C THR A 126 -16.69 -16.90 12.48
N GLY A 127 -17.49 -15.92 12.06
CA GLY A 127 -18.18 -14.97 12.92
C GLY A 127 -17.27 -14.02 13.70
N THR A 128 -15.96 -14.01 13.39
CA THR A 128 -14.99 -13.15 14.08
C THR A 128 -13.98 -12.55 13.12
N ARG A 129 -13.52 -11.33 13.43
CA ARG A 129 -12.47 -10.62 12.72
C ARG A 129 -11.20 -10.47 13.56
N ASP A 130 -11.24 -10.91 14.82
CA ASP A 130 -10.10 -10.80 15.72
C ASP A 130 -9.04 -11.85 15.35
N VAL A 131 -7.90 -11.37 14.88
CA VAL A 131 -6.75 -12.19 14.47
C VAL A 131 -6.27 -13.12 15.61
N LYS A 132 -6.44 -12.70 16.89
CA LYS A 132 -6.04 -13.52 18.04
C LYS A 132 -6.92 -14.75 18.25
N LYS A 133 -8.17 -14.67 17.77
CA LYS A 133 -9.15 -15.75 17.86
C LYS A 133 -9.14 -16.68 16.65
N LEU A 134 -8.51 -16.23 15.56
CA LEU A 134 -8.34 -17.02 14.34
C LEU A 134 -7.08 -17.90 14.45
N GLY A 135 -7.02 -18.92 13.61
CA GLY A 135 -5.86 -19.81 13.46
C GLY A 135 -6.28 -21.13 12.80
N GLY A 136 -5.33 -21.80 12.14
CA GLY A 136 -5.53 -23.13 11.57
C GLY A 136 -6.54 -23.21 10.41
N LEU A 137 -6.89 -22.09 9.77
CA LEU A 137 -7.87 -22.11 8.67
C LEU A 137 -7.33 -22.68 7.36
N LEU A 138 -6.05 -23.05 7.31
CA LEU A 138 -5.42 -23.63 6.11
C LEU A 138 -6.16 -24.85 5.57
N THR A 139 -6.54 -25.76 6.46
CA THR A 139 -7.21 -27.02 6.10
C THR A 139 -8.69 -26.83 5.78
N ILE A 140 -9.32 -25.83 6.36
CA ILE A 140 -10.78 -25.58 6.24
C ILE A 140 -11.06 -24.72 5.00
N MET A 141 -10.19 -23.75 4.71
CA MET A 141 -10.37 -22.78 3.64
C MET A 141 -9.15 -22.70 2.70
N PRO A 142 -8.75 -23.79 2.00
CA PRO A 142 -7.52 -23.84 1.20
C PRO A 142 -7.53 -22.86 0.02
N ILE A 143 -8.68 -22.65 -0.61
CA ILE A 143 -8.82 -21.67 -1.71
C ILE A 143 -8.59 -20.25 -1.19
N SER A 144 -9.20 -19.90 -0.05
CA SER A 144 -8.99 -18.60 0.59
C SER A 144 -7.54 -18.40 1.01
N PHE A 145 -6.87 -19.44 1.47
CA PHE A 145 -5.43 -19.41 1.77
C PHE A 145 -4.60 -19.07 0.53
N THR A 146 -4.77 -19.82 -0.55
CA THR A 146 -4.02 -19.60 -1.79
C THR A 146 -4.21 -18.17 -2.32
N LEU A 147 -5.45 -17.69 -2.39
CA LEU A 147 -5.75 -16.34 -2.82
C LEU A 147 -5.17 -15.28 -1.87
N THR A 148 -5.19 -15.54 -0.56
CA THR A 148 -4.58 -14.62 0.43
C THR A 148 -3.06 -14.55 0.23
N VAL A 149 -2.38 -15.68 0.03
CA VAL A 149 -0.94 -15.70 -0.21
C VAL A 149 -0.59 -14.90 -1.46
N ILE A 150 -1.24 -15.15 -2.58
CA ILE A 150 -1.00 -14.42 -3.84
C ILE A 150 -1.21 -12.91 -3.65
N THR A 151 -2.31 -12.51 -3.05
CA THR A 151 -2.66 -11.09 -2.93
C THR A 151 -1.82 -10.35 -1.88
N THR A 152 -1.47 -11.01 -0.77
CA THR A 152 -0.60 -10.40 0.26
C THR A 152 0.86 -10.33 -0.19
N LEU A 153 1.38 -11.32 -0.89
CA LEU A 153 2.73 -11.27 -1.47
C LEU A 153 2.81 -10.21 -2.59
N SER A 154 1.75 -10.06 -3.39
CA SER A 154 1.65 -8.94 -4.33
C SER A 154 1.67 -7.59 -3.59
N MET A 155 0.88 -7.43 -2.53
CA MET A 155 0.89 -6.23 -1.69
C MET A 155 2.25 -5.97 -1.03
N ALA A 156 2.92 -7.03 -0.57
CA ALA A 156 4.26 -6.95 0.02
C ALA A 156 5.33 -6.55 -1.00
N GLY A 157 5.09 -6.76 -2.30
CA GLY A 157 6.05 -6.50 -3.36
C GLY A 157 7.11 -7.60 -3.46
N VAL A 158 6.68 -8.86 -3.40
CA VAL A 158 7.56 -10.03 -3.54
C VAL A 158 7.49 -10.53 -4.98
N PRO A 159 8.64 -10.83 -5.65
CA PRO A 159 8.62 -11.49 -6.96
C PRO A 159 7.96 -12.88 -6.86
N PRO A 160 7.25 -13.36 -7.86
CA PRO A 160 7.03 -12.83 -9.20
C PRO A 160 5.74 -11.98 -9.36
N PHE A 161 5.16 -11.50 -8.27
CA PHE A 161 3.88 -10.81 -8.32
C PHE A 161 3.99 -9.38 -8.86
N ASN A 162 2.91 -8.88 -9.47
CA ASN A 162 2.82 -7.55 -10.09
C ASN A 162 3.13 -6.37 -9.14
N GLY A 163 2.85 -6.54 -7.84
CA GLY A 163 3.18 -5.55 -6.82
C GLY A 163 4.68 -5.29 -6.67
N PHE A 164 5.53 -6.27 -6.99
CA PHE A 164 6.99 -6.12 -7.00
C PHE A 164 7.42 -5.02 -7.99
N LEU A 165 6.99 -5.10 -9.23
CA LEU A 165 7.38 -4.14 -10.27
C LEU A 165 7.01 -2.69 -9.90
N SER A 166 5.84 -2.48 -9.31
CA SER A 166 5.42 -1.14 -8.90
C SER A 166 6.19 -0.61 -7.68
N LYS A 167 6.57 -1.49 -6.74
CA LYS A 167 7.41 -1.11 -5.61
C LYS A 167 8.88 -0.88 -5.98
N GLU A 168 9.39 -1.66 -6.91
CA GLU A 168 10.72 -1.44 -7.49
C GLU A 168 10.80 -0.03 -8.07
N LYS A 169 9.84 0.34 -8.93
CA LYS A 169 9.75 1.68 -9.50
C LYS A 169 9.57 2.78 -8.45
N PHE A 170 8.86 2.50 -7.38
CA PHE A 170 8.74 3.41 -6.25
C PHE A 170 10.11 3.68 -5.59
N LEU A 171 10.86 2.63 -5.25
CA LEU A 171 12.17 2.78 -4.62
C LEU A 171 13.18 3.43 -5.56
N GLU A 172 13.16 3.08 -6.84
CA GLU A 172 13.97 3.71 -7.88
C GLU A 172 13.68 5.22 -7.95
N ALA A 173 12.42 5.63 -7.97
CA ALA A 173 12.02 7.03 -7.97
C ALA A 173 12.52 7.77 -6.71
N MET A 174 12.44 7.13 -5.53
CA MET A 174 12.93 7.72 -4.27
C MET A 174 14.46 7.89 -4.25
N ILE A 175 15.20 6.94 -4.83
CA ILE A 175 16.67 7.01 -4.91
C ILE A 175 17.06 8.09 -5.92
N ASN A 176 16.41 8.19 -7.07
CA ASN A 176 16.74 9.17 -8.09
C ASN A 176 16.61 10.62 -7.60
N VAL A 177 15.70 10.88 -6.66
CA VAL A 177 15.56 12.21 -6.03
C VAL A 177 16.81 12.60 -5.24
N THR A 178 17.59 11.66 -4.72
CA THR A 178 18.83 11.98 -3.97
C THR A 178 19.91 12.60 -4.84
N HIS A 179 19.86 12.35 -6.15
CA HIS A 179 20.82 12.89 -7.12
C HIS A 179 20.49 14.32 -7.57
N LEU A 180 19.38 14.88 -7.06
CA LEU A 180 18.94 16.21 -7.42
C LEU A 180 19.38 17.23 -6.37
N ASN A 181 20.08 18.24 -6.83
CA ASN A 181 20.33 19.47 -6.08
C ASN A 181 19.07 20.37 -6.02
N LEU A 182 17.89 19.77 -5.82
CA LEU A 182 16.65 20.50 -5.65
C LEU A 182 16.62 21.13 -4.25
N MET A 183 16.55 22.45 -4.21
CA MET A 183 16.32 23.23 -3.00
C MET A 183 17.38 23.08 -1.88
N SER A 184 18.67 23.11 -2.15
CA SER A 184 19.73 23.16 -1.10
C SER A 184 19.58 22.15 0.07
N LEU A 185 18.76 21.12 -0.09
CA LEU A 185 18.40 20.13 0.94
C LEU A 185 19.16 18.80 0.75
N ASN A 186 20.47 18.87 0.55
CA ASN A 186 21.33 17.68 0.37
C ASN A 186 21.14 16.63 1.47
N THR A 187 20.77 17.05 2.68
CA THR A 187 20.56 16.14 3.82
C THR A 187 19.17 15.51 3.84
N LEU A 188 18.12 16.24 3.46
CA LEU A 188 16.75 15.73 3.44
C LEU A 188 16.50 14.77 2.28
N GLY A 189 17.22 14.91 1.16
CA GLY A 189 17.13 13.99 0.02
C GLY A 189 17.39 12.53 0.41
N ILE A 190 18.34 12.29 1.31
CA ILE A 190 18.69 10.95 1.80
C ILE A 190 17.58 10.36 2.71
N LEU A 191 16.83 11.19 3.43
CA LEU A 191 15.75 10.72 4.32
C LEU A 191 14.57 10.11 3.56
N LEU A 192 14.30 10.57 2.34
CA LEU A 192 13.17 10.08 1.54
C LEU A 192 13.27 8.57 1.24
N PRO A 193 14.38 8.05 0.66
CA PRO A 193 14.51 6.62 0.44
C PRO A 193 14.57 5.82 1.74
N ILE A 194 15.14 6.36 2.82
CA ILE A 194 15.17 5.69 4.12
C ILE A 194 13.74 5.47 4.64
N ILE A 195 12.91 6.50 4.64
CA ILE A 195 11.49 6.40 5.06
C ILE A 195 10.73 5.43 4.15
N ALA A 196 10.98 5.48 2.84
CA ALA A 196 10.36 4.59 1.86
C ALA A 196 10.71 3.12 2.12
N ILE A 197 11.99 2.82 2.41
CA ILE A 197 12.46 1.47 2.74
C ILE A 197 11.83 0.98 4.05
N ILE A 198 11.85 1.79 5.11
CA ILE A 198 11.25 1.42 6.40
C ILE A 198 9.74 1.17 6.25
N GLY A 199 9.02 2.03 5.52
CA GLY A 199 7.61 1.83 5.22
C GLY A 199 7.35 0.54 4.43
N SER A 200 8.25 0.18 3.51
CA SER A 200 8.19 -1.07 2.74
C SER A 200 8.45 -2.30 3.62
N ILE A 201 9.36 -2.21 4.59
CA ILE A 201 9.59 -3.28 5.59
C ILE A 201 8.33 -3.50 6.42
N PHE A 202 7.69 -2.45 6.94
CA PHE A 202 6.43 -2.60 7.68
C PHE A 202 5.32 -3.17 6.81
N THR A 203 5.28 -2.83 5.51
CA THR A 203 4.34 -3.44 4.57
C THR A 203 4.52 -4.94 4.49
N PHE A 204 5.75 -5.41 4.40
CA PHE A 204 6.07 -6.83 4.42
C PHE A 204 5.65 -7.49 5.74
N VAL A 205 5.96 -6.87 6.88
CA VAL A 205 5.64 -7.39 8.21
C VAL A 205 4.14 -7.60 8.40
N TYR A 206 3.29 -6.59 8.10
CA TYR A 206 1.85 -6.76 8.28
C TYR A 206 1.24 -7.73 7.24
N SER A 207 1.84 -7.87 6.07
CA SER A 207 1.41 -8.84 5.05
C SER A 207 1.65 -10.28 5.51
N ILE A 208 2.83 -10.56 6.04
CA ILE A 208 3.16 -11.88 6.61
C ILE A 208 2.33 -12.15 7.87
N LYS A 209 2.19 -11.15 8.76
CA LYS A 209 1.32 -11.26 9.93
C LYS A 209 -0.10 -11.68 9.55
N PHE A 210 -0.65 -11.09 8.49
CA PHE A 210 -1.99 -11.39 8.01
C PHE A 210 -2.13 -12.87 7.61
N ILE A 211 -1.16 -13.43 6.87
CA ILE A 211 -1.16 -14.84 6.47
C ILE A 211 -1.02 -15.77 7.69
N LEU A 212 0.02 -15.54 8.50
CA LEU A 212 0.39 -16.46 9.57
C LEU A 212 -0.70 -16.59 10.63
N HIS A 213 -1.29 -15.49 11.06
CA HIS A 213 -2.26 -15.53 12.15
C HIS A 213 -3.63 -16.10 11.75
N ILE A 214 -4.00 -16.03 10.47
CA ILE A 214 -5.28 -16.54 9.99
C ILE A 214 -5.19 -18.04 9.68
N PHE A 215 -4.17 -18.44 8.96
CA PHE A 215 -4.12 -19.76 8.35
C PHE A 215 -3.26 -20.77 9.11
N PHE A 216 -2.27 -20.30 9.86
CA PHE A 216 -1.37 -21.15 10.64
C PHE A 216 -1.72 -21.13 12.14
N GLY A 217 -1.18 -22.11 12.87
CA GLY A 217 -1.44 -22.30 14.29
C GLY A 217 -2.57 -23.30 14.59
N SER A 218 -2.97 -23.41 15.83
CA SER A 218 -4.04 -24.30 16.23
C SER A 218 -5.40 -23.73 15.90
N TYR A 219 -6.26 -24.57 15.31
CA TYR A 219 -7.68 -24.24 15.11
C TYR A 219 -8.38 -24.04 16.47
N LYS A 220 -9.11 -22.94 16.64
CA LYS A 220 -9.79 -22.55 17.88
C LYS A 220 -11.32 -22.59 17.69
N PRO A 221 -11.95 -23.75 17.74
CA PRO A 221 -13.38 -23.90 17.51
C PRO A 221 -14.25 -23.17 18.52
N GLU A 222 -13.75 -22.98 19.74
CA GLU A 222 -14.46 -22.26 20.82
C GLU A 222 -14.64 -20.77 20.53
N ALA A 223 -13.82 -20.21 19.65
CA ALA A 223 -13.90 -18.81 19.24
C ALA A 223 -14.92 -18.57 18.12
N LEU A 224 -15.46 -19.64 17.53
CA LEU A 224 -16.45 -19.56 16.47
C LEU A 224 -17.86 -19.51 17.07
N PRO A 225 -18.78 -18.69 16.52
CA PRO A 225 -20.17 -18.76 16.91
C PRO A 225 -20.68 -20.17 16.63
N LYS A 226 -21.32 -20.79 17.64
CA LYS A 226 -22.03 -22.04 17.44
C LYS A 226 -23.07 -21.79 16.34
N GLN A 227 -22.95 -22.53 15.23
CA GLN A 227 -23.99 -22.50 14.22
C GLN A 227 -25.30 -22.90 14.91
N ALA A 228 -26.25 -21.98 14.97
CA ALA A 228 -27.60 -22.23 15.42
C ALA A 228 -28.38 -22.96 14.34
#